data_51edd2368bb541fbff10fc4c895b8322
#
_entry.id   51edd2368bb541fbff10fc4c895b8322
#
_cell.length_a   1.000
_cell.length_b   1.000
_cell.length_c   1.000
_cell.angle_alpha   90.00
_cell.angle_beta   90.00
_cell.angle_gamma   90.00
#
_symmetry.space_group_name_H-M   'P 1'
#
loop_
_entity.id
_entity.type
_entity.pdbx_description
1 polymer ?
#
loop_
_entity_poly.entity_id
_entity_poly.type
_entity_poly.pdbx_seq_one_letter_code
_entity_poly.pdbx_strand_id
1 'polypeptide(L)'
;IPLKRLSMSSLMKKRRRKSSSNTLRNIVGCRISHCWKEGNEPVTQWKAIVLGQLPTNPSLYLVKYDGIDSIYGQELYSDDRILNLKVLPPIEVFPQVRDAHLARALVGRAVQQKFEGKDGSEVNWRGVVLAQVPIMKDLFYITYKKDPALYAYQLLDDYKEGNLHMIPDTPPAEERSGGDSDVLIGNWVQYTRKDGSKKFGKVVYQVLDNPSVFFIKFHGDIHIYVYTMVPKI
;
A
#
# COMPACT_ATOMS: atom_id res chain seq x y z
N ILE A 1 19.62 2.93 -0.42
CA ILE A 1 19.51 4.34 -0.86
C ILE A 1 18.89 5.11 0.30
N PRO A 2 19.56 6.16 0.82
CA PRO A 2 19.09 6.81 2.04
C PRO A 2 17.89 7.74 1.76
N LEU A 3 16.85 7.59 2.57
CA LEU A 3 15.78 8.57 2.72
C LEU A 3 16.21 9.64 3.75
N LYS A 4 16.00 10.92 3.45
CA LYS A 4 16.29 12.03 4.38
C LYS A 4 14.99 12.66 4.87
N ARG A 5 14.93 12.97 6.17
CA ARG A 5 13.84 13.75 6.79
C ARG A 5 13.97 15.23 6.43
N LEU A 6 12.86 15.88 6.11
CA LEU A 6 12.81 17.31 5.83
C LEU A 6 12.07 18.04 6.95
N SER A 7 12.68 19.13 7.44
CA SER A 7 12.06 20.08 8.35
C SER A 7 11.22 21.10 7.54
N MET A 8 9.94 21.20 7.83
CA MET A 8 9.03 22.13 7.18
C MET A 8 8.99 23.48 7.91
N SER A 9 9.85 24.40 7.51
CA SER A 9 9.58 25.82 7.70
C SER A 9 9.60 26.50 6.33
N SER A 10 8.44 26.78 5.79
CA SER A 10 8.23 27.50 4.51
C SER A 10 7.73 26.60 3.37
N LEU A 11 6.44 26.60 3.25
CA LEU A 11 5.64 26.63 2.01
C LEU A 11 4.29 25.91 2.23
N MET A 12 3.26 26.70 2.50
CA MET A 12 1.93 26.52 1.92
C MET A 12 0.93 27.54 2.46
N LYS A 13 0.54 28.48 1.62
CA LYS A 13 -0.67 29.29 1.83
C LYS A 13 -1.89 28.39 1.66
N LYS A 14 -2.51 28.03 2.77
CA LYS A 14 -3.73 27.22 2.85
C LYS A 14 -4.94 28.00 2.37
N ARG A 15 -5.53 27.59 1.26
CA ARG A 15 -6.89 27.99 0.88
C ARG A 15 -7.88 27.17 1.73
N ARG A 16 -8.48 27.82 2.74
CA ARG A 16 -9.43 27.21 3.67
C ARG A 16 -10.78 27.04 2.95
N ARG A 17 -11.11 25.81 2.51
CA ARG A 17 -12.49 25.44 2.16
C ARG A 17 -13.22 25.07 3.46
N LYS A 18 -14.42 25.63 3.67
CA LYS A 18 -15.32 25.28 4.76
C LYS A 18 -15.70 23.81 4.63
N SER A 19 -15.33 22.99 5.61
CA SER A 19 -15.84 21.62 5.73
C SER A 19 -17.23 21.67 6.37
N SER A 20 -18.26 21.32 5.63
CA SER A 20 -19.49 20.80 6.25
C SER A 20 -19.10 19.47 6.90
N SER A 21 -19.45 19.28 8.16
CA SER A 21 -19.29 18.03 8.91
C SER A 21 -20.29 16.99 8.39
N ASN A 22 -20.06 16.48 7.17
CA ASN A 22 -20.63 15.20 6.78
C ASN A 22 -19.75 14.15 7.44
N THR A 23 -20.31 13.43 8.39
CA THR A 23 -19.74 12.16 8.90
C THR A 23 -19.54 11.28 7.67
N LEU A 24 -18.30 11.22 7.15
CA LEU A 24 -17.97 10.40 5.99
C LEU A 24 -18.35 8.95 6.34
N ARG A 25 -19.29 8.41 5.58
CA ARG A 25 -19.75 7.02 5.74
C ARG A 25 -18.52 6.12 5.65
N ASN A 26 -18.37 5.19 6.60
CA ASN A 26 -17.32 4.19 6.48
C ASN A 26 -17.56 3.34 5.23
N ILE A 27 -16.66 3.45 4.25
CA ILE A 27 -16.73 2.74 2.98
C ILE A 27 -15.69 1.61 2.87
N VAL A 28 -14.96 1.34 3.95
CA VAL A 28 -14.03 0.21 4.01
C VAL A 28 -14.83 -1.09 3.84
N GLY A 29 -14.39 -1.95 2.94
CA GLY A 29 -15.10 -3.17 2.54
C GLY A 29 -16.14 -2.96 1.44
N CYS A 30 -16.47 -1.73 1.09
CA CYS A 30 -17.41 -1.46 0.00
C CYS A 30 -16.74 -1.59 -1.37
N ARG A 31 -17.51 -2.04 -2.34
CA ARG A 31 -17.16 -1.84 -3.73
C ARG A 31 -17.48 -0.40 -4.13
N ILE A 32 -16.63 0.14 -5.00
CA ILE A 32 -16.82 1.47 -5.57
C ILE A 32 -16.75 1.41 -7.09
N SER A 33 -17.39 2.36 -7.74
CA SER A 33 -17.13 2.67 -9.14
C SER A 33 -17.01 4.18 -9.32
N HIS A 34 -16.10 4.59 -10.16
CA HIS A 34 -15.91 6.00 -10.50
C HIS A 34 -15.37 6.16 -11.92
N CYS A 35 -15.45 7.38 -12.42
CA CYS A 35 -14.74 7.76 -13.64
C CYS A 35 -13.42 8.43 -13.25
N TRP A 36 -12.39 8.21 -14.05
CA TRP A 36 -11.08 8.86 -13.94
C TRP A 36 -10.85 9.77 -15.12
N LYS A 37 -10.45 11.01 -14.86
CA LYS A 37 -10.09 11.99 -15.88
C LYS A 37 -8.77 12.63 -15.54
N GLU A 38 -7.81 12.52 -16.42
CA GLU A 38 -6.50 13.14 -16.28
C GLU A 38 -6.20 14.02 -17.51
N GLY A 39 -6.10 15.33 -17.28
CA GLY A 39 -5.85 16.32 -18.34
C GLY A 39 -6.87 16.22 -19.48
N ASN A 40 -6.35 16.07 -20.71
CA ASN A 40 -7.15 15.94 -21.94
C ASN A 40 -7.46 14.49 -22.34
N GLU A 41 -7.02 13.51 -21.51
CA GLU A 41 -7.27 12.10 -21.80
C GLU A 41 -8.77 11.76 -21.72
N PRO A 42 -9.23 10.74 -22.48
CA PRO A 42 -10.60 10.26 -22.39
C PRO A 42 -10.96 9.81 -20.98
N VAL A 43 -12.20 10.05 -20.58
CA VAL A 43 -12.72 9.58 -19.29
C VAL A 43 -12.78 8.05 -19.30
N THR A 44 -12.15 7.41 -18.32
CA THR A 44 -12.18 5.96 -18.13
C THR A 44 -13.00 5.58 -16.91
N GLN A 45 -13.68 4.43 -16.96
CA GLN A 45 -14.49 3.93 -15.86
C GLN A 45 -13.74 2.83 -15.12
N TRP A 46 -13.70 2.94 -13.79
CA TRP A 46 -13.00 2.03 -12.90
C TRP A 46 -13.92 1.46 -11.84
N LYS A 47 -13.68 0.21 -11.49
CA LYS A 47 -14.32 -0.46 -10.37
C LYS A 47 -13.24 -0.94 -9.41
N ALA A 48 -13.52 -0.88 -8.11
CA ALA A 48 -12.54 -1.24 -7.10
C ALA A 48 -13.22 -1.69 -5.80
N ILE A 49 -12.41 -2.23 -4.90
CA ILE A 49 -12.78 -2.43 -3.50
C ILE A 49 -11.91 -1.52 -2.61
N VAL A 50 -12.52 -0.93 -1.60
CA VAL A 50 -11.82 -0.14 -0.59
C VAL A 50 -11.32 -1.09 0.50
N LEU A 51 -10.01 -1.31 0.54
CA LEU A 51 -9.38 -2.26 1.47
C LEU A 51 -9.14 -1.67 2.86
N GLY A 52 -8.99 -0.35 2.96
CA GLY A 52 -8.70 0.31 4.22
C GLY A 52 -8.72 1.82 4.10
N GLN A 53 -8.72 2.48 5.25
CA GLN A 53 -8.56 3.92 5.40
C GLN A 53 -7.36 4.16 6.30
N LEU A 54 -6.50 5.09 5.95
CA LEU A 54 -5.28 5.31 6.73
C LEU A 54 -5.57 6.18 7.96
N PRO A 55 -5.27 5.71 9.18
CA PRO A 55 -5.61 6.43 10.41
C PRO A 55 -5.00 7.83 10.48
N THR A 56 -3.79 8.00 9.95
CA THR A 56 -3.02 9.25 9.97
C THR A 56 -3.42 10.24 8.88
N ASN A 57 -4.16 9.77 7.88
CA ASN A 57 -4.76 10.58 6.82
C ASN A 57 -6.14 10.01 6.45
N PRO A 58 -7.20 10.36 7.19
CA PRO A 58 -8.55 9.83 6.96
C PRO A 58 -9.16 10.13 5.58
N SER A 59 -8.56 11.03 4.82
CA SER A 59 -8.95 11.27 3.42
C SER A 59 -8.38 10.25 2.45
N LEU A 60 -7.35 9.48 2.86
CA LEU A 60 -6.61 8.56 2.02
C LEU A 60 -7.07 7.11 2.26
N TYR A 61 -7.56 6.49 1.20
CA TYR A 61 -8.03 5.12 1.19
C TYR A 61 -7.07 4.22 0.43
N LEU A 62 -6.89 3.00 0.91
CA LEU A 62 -6.22 1.93 0.18
C LEU A 62 -7.25 1.27 -0.73
N VAL A 63 -7.01 1.31 -2.02
CA VAL A 63 -7.96 0.87 -3.05
C VAL A 63 -7.29 -0.18 -3.95
N LYS A 64 -7.98 -1.30 -4.16
CA LYS A 64 -7.61 -2.34 -5.14
C LYS A 64 -8.58 -2.28 -6.30
N TYR A 65 -8.09 -1.91 -7.48
CA TYR A 65 -8.87 -1.90 -8.70
C TYR A 65 -9.01 -3.30 -9.29
N ASP A 66 -10.12 -3.55 -9.97
CA ASP A 66 -10.38 -4.82 -10.64
C ASP A 66 -9.32 -5.06 -11.73
N GLY A 67 -8.74 -6.26 -11.73
CA GLY A 67 -7.71 -6.65 -12.69
C GLY A 67 -6.32 -6.04 -12.43
N ILE A 68 -6.11 -5.30 -11.34
CA ILE A 68 -4.83 -4.71 -10.98
C ILE A 68 -4.42 -5.19 -9.59
N ASP A 69 -3.19 -5.67 -9.45
CA ASP A 69 -2.69 -6.23 -8.19
C ASP A 69 -2.02 -5.22 -7.29
N SER A 70 -1.54 -4.11 -7.83
CA SER A 70 -1.01 -3.01 -7.03
C SER A 70 -2.11 -2.27 -6.27
N ILE A 71 -1.76 -1.79 -5.08
CA ILE A 71 -2.64 -1.03 -4.22
C ILE A 71 -2.40 0.46 -4.43
N TYR A 72 -3.51 1.18 -4.55
CA TYR A 72 -3.50 2.62 -4.78
C TYR A 72 -3.92 3.37 -3.52
N GLY A 73 -3.25 4.49 -3.27
CA GLY A 73 -3.65 5.44 -2.24
C GLY A 73 -4.48 6.55 -2.88
N GLN A 74 -5.79 6.54 -2.68
CA GLN A 74 -6.71 7.47 -3.32
C GLN A 74 -7.43 8.35 -2.30
N GLU A 75 -7.46 9.65 -2.58
CA GLU A 75 -8.29 10.60 -1.86
C GLU A 75 -9.67 10.69 -2.51
N LEU A 76 -10.48 9.63 -2.34
CA LEU A 76 -11.70 9.36 -3.11
C LEU A 76 -12.71 10.51 -3.17
N TYR A 77 -12.71 11.42 -2.19
CA TYR A 77 -13.66 12.53 -2.11
C TYR A 77 -13.06 13.89 -2.42
N SER A 78 -11.75 13.98 -2.62
CA SER A 78 -11.04 15.25 -2.80
C SER A 78 -10.12 15.31 -4.02
N ASP A 79 -9.87 14.17 -4.69
CA ASP A 79 -9.11 14.13 -5.94
C ASP A 79 -10.02 14.58 -7.10
N ASP A 80 -9.69 15.71 -7.72
CA ASP A 80 -10.48 16.31 -8.81
C ASP A 80 -10.53 15.42 -10.08
N ARG A 81 -9.66 14.40 -10.19
CA ARG A 81 -9.64 13.42 -11.27
C ARG A 81 -10.71 12.33 -11.10
N ILE A 82 -11.22 12.15 -9.88
CA ILE A 82 -12.28 11.19 -9.56
C ILE A 82 -13.64 11.83 -9.76
N LEU A 83 -14.37 11.33 -10.74
CA LEU A 83 -15.70 11.82 -11.09
C LEU A 83 -16.74 10.73 -10.87
N ASN A 84 -17.96 11.13 -10.52
CA ASN A 84 -19.11 10.23 -10.41
C ASN A 84 -18.86 9.02 -9.45
N LEU A 85 -18.19 9.27 -8.33
CA LEU A 85 -17.96 8.22 -7.32
C LEU A 85 -19.30 7.65 -6.83
N LYS A 86 -19.48 6.34 -6.98
CA LYS A 86 -20.60 5.57 -6.46
C LYS A 86 -20.06 4.54 -5.48
N VAL A 87 -20.65 4.53 -4.28
CA VAL A 87 -20.36 3.52 -3.25
C VAL A 87 -21.45 2.47 -3.33
N LEU A 88 -21.06 1.24 -3.60
CA LEU A 88 -21.94 0.06 -3.66
C LEU A 88 -21.98 -0.60 -2.27
N PRO A 89 -22.95 -1.47 -2.00
CA PRO A 89 -22.99 -2.21 -0.74
C PRO A 89 -21.66 -2.95 -0.46
N PRO A 90 -21.31 -3.16 0.81
CA PRO A 90 -20.17 -4.01 1.17
C PRO A 90 -20.33 -5.39 0.54
N ILE A 91 -19.20 -5.98 0.13
CA ILE A 91 -19.20 -7.39 -0.23
C ILE A 91 -19.40 -8.15 1.08
N GLU A 92 -20.33 -9.07 1.11
CA GLU A 92 -20.41 -10.06 2.18
C GLU A 92 -19.20 -10.98 2.06
N VAL A 93 -18.09 -10.56 2.65
CA VAL A 93 -16.89 -11.37 2.75
C VAL A 93 -17.11 -12.28 3.95
N PHE A 94 -17.49 -13.50 3.69
CA PHE A 94 -17.41 -14.54 4.71
C PHE A 94 -15.91 -14.80 4.95
N PRO A 95 -15.37 -14.48 6.13
CA PRO A 95 -13.98 -14.72 6.44
C PRO A 95 -13.76 -16.22 6.64
N GLN A 96 -13.72 -16.97 5.56
CA GLN A 96 -13.18 -18.33 5.62
C GLN A 96 -11.66 -18.18 5.73
N VAL A 97 -11.18 -18.21 6.96
CA VAL A 97 -9.75 -18.35 7.23
C VAL A 97 -9.34 -19.76 6.82
N ARG A 98 -9.14 -19.96 5.53
CA ARG A 98 -8.49 -21.16 5.03
C ARG A 98 -7.06 -21.13 5.57
N ASP A 99 -6.66 -22.18 6.31
CA ASP A 99 -5.31 -22.32 6.81
C ASP A 99 -4.77 -21.13 7.65
N ALA A 100 -5.45 -20.79 8.75
CA ALA A 100 -5.04 -19.70 9.66
C ALA A 100 -3.59 -19.87 10.18
N HIS A 101 -3.09 -21.10 10.29
CA HIS A 101 -1.72 -21.37 10.69
C HIS A 101 -0.74 -20.94 9.59
N LEU A 102 -0.98 -21.35 8.33
CA LEU A 102 -0.15 -20.98 7.19
C LEU A 102 -0.22 -19.46 6.94
N ALA A 103 -1.41 -18.86 7.06
CA ALA A 103 -1.57 -17.41 6.91
C ALA A 103 -0.69 -16.64 7.89
N ARG A 104 -0.67 -17.05 9.18
CA ARG A 104 0.23 -16.45 10.18
C ARG A 104 1.69 -16.72 9.91
N ALA A 105 2.01 -17.93 9.41
CA ALA A 105 3.39 -18.29 9.09
C ALA A 105 3.96 -17.49 7.90
N LEU A 106 3.12 -17.00 6.98
CA LEU A 106 3.54 -16.18 5.84
C LEU A 106 3.81 -14.73 6.21
N VAL A 107 3.08 -14.16 7.17
CA VAL A 107 3.25 -12.75 7.56
C VAL A 107 4.65 -12.50 8.12
N GLY A 108 5.30 -11.45 7.65
CA GLY A 108 6.68 -11.09 8.00
C GLY A 108 7.76 -11.87 7.23
N ARG A 109 7.40 -12.89 6.46
CA ARG A 109 8.36 -13.74 5.75
C ARG A 109 8.86 -13.13 4.45
N ALA A 110 10.16 -13.36 4.19
CA ALA A 110 10.71 -13.23 2.86
C ALA A 110 10.25 -14.41 2.00
N VAL A 111 9.80 -14.11 0.80
CA VAL A 111 9.28 -15.12 -0.14
C VAL A 111 9.89 -14.95 -1.52
N GLN A 112 9.85 -16.03 -2.29
CA GLN A 112 10.10 -16.03 -3.72
C GLN A 112 8.81 -16.47 -4.40
N GLN A 113 8.27 -15.62 -5.26
CA GLN A 113 7.05 -15.87 -6.03
C GLN A 113 7.36 -15.97 -7.50
N LYS A 114 6.77 -16.96 -8.15
CA LYS A 114 6.91 -17.24 -9.56
C LYS A 114 5.80 -16.53 -10.32
N PHE A 115 6.15 -15.82 -11.37
CA PHE A 115 5.23 -15.19 -12.30
C PHE A 115 5.49 -15.70 -13.72
N GLU A 116 4.44 -15.78 -14.50
CA GLU A 116 4.54 -16.04 -15.93
C GLU A 116 4.67 -14.71 -16.69
N GLY A 117 5.75 -14.57 -17.46
CA GLY A 117 5.96 -13.44 -18.34
C GLY A 117 5.03 -13.49 -19.56
N LYS A 118 4.87 -12.37 -20.25
CA LYS A 118 4.04 -12.27 -21.47
C LYS A 118 4.49 -13.18 -22.60
N ASP A 119 5.73 -13.63 -22.56
CA ASP A 119 6.38 -14.54 -23.51
C ASP A 119 6.36 -16.00 -23.05
N GLY A 120 5.63 -16.30 -21.95
CA GLY A 120 5.60 -17.61 -21.31
C GLY A 120 6.85 -17.94 -20.47
N SER A 121 7.78 -16.98 -20.32
CA SER A 121 8.95 -17.16 -19.45
C SER A 121 8.55 -17.11 -17.98
N GLU A 122 9.19 -17.96 -17.16
CA GLU A 122 9.01 -17.92 -15.71
C GLU A 122 9.96 -16.90 -15.08
N VAL A 123 9.42 -15.97 -14.32
CA VAL A 123 10.21 -14.94 -13.62
C VAL A 123 9.96 -15.05 -12.11
N ASN A 124 11.05 -15.19 -11.37
CA ASN A 124 11.01 -15.24 -9.91
C ASN A 124 11.24 -13.87 -9.30
N TRP A 125 10.31 -13.43 -8.46
CA TRP A 125 10.41 -12.19 -7.70
C TRP A 125 10.59 -12.49 -6.22
N ARG A 126 11.56 -11.82 -5.61
CA ARG A 126 11.73 -11.84 -4.15
C ARG A 126 10.96 -10.70 -3.52
N GLY A 127 10.17 -11.03 -2.50
CA GLY A 127 9.34 -10.08 -1.78
C GLY A 127 9.30 -10.35 -0.29
N VAL A 128 8.54 -9.52 0.42
CA VAL A 128 8.23 -9.67 1.84
C VAL A 128 6.73 -9.55 2.03
N VAL A 129 6.13 -10.53 2.68
CA VAL A 129 4.71 -10.51 3.07
C VAL A 129 4.58 -9.60 4.29
N LEU A 130 3.77 -8.55 4.18
CA LEU A 130 3.70 -7.50 5.19
C LEU A 130 2.61 -7.74 6.22
N ALA A 131 1.42 -8.09 5.76
CA ALA A 131 0.25 -8.33 6.60
C ALA A 131 -0.84 -9.03 5.81
N GLN A 132 -1.77 -9.66 6.50
CA GLN A 132 -3.03 -10.11 5.93
C GLN A 132 -4.00 -8.93 5.80
N VAL A 133 -4.73 -8.83 4.67
CA VAL A 133 -5.70 -7.73 4.48
C VAL A 133 -6.87 -7.89 5.47
N PRO A 134 -7.15 -6.89 6.33
CA PRO A 134 -8.10 -7.07 7.43
C PRO A 134 -9.51 -7.47 7.00
N ILE A 135 -10.00 -6.92 5.89
CA ILE A 135 -11.36 -7.15 5.40
C ILE A 135 -11.46 -8.29 4.37
N MET A 136 -10.34 -8.78 3.84
CA MET A 136 -10.26 -9.87 2.86
C MET A 136 -9.14 -10.83 3.29
N LYS A 137 -9.47 -11.79 4.15
CA LYS A 137 -8.50 -12.67 4.82
C LYS A 137 -7.76 -13.65 3.89
N ASP A 138 -8.19 -13.79 2.66
CA ASP A 138 -7.52 -14.52 1.58
C ASP A 138 -6.44 -13.69 0.87
N LEU A 139 -6.43 -12.36 1.05
CA LEU A 139 -5.43 -11.48 0.47
C LEU A 139 -4.34 -11.09 1.47
N PHE A 140 -3.13 -10.94 0.97
CA PHE A 140 -1.97 -10.49 1.73
C PHE A 140 -1.33 -9.27 1.06
N TYR A 141 -0.99 -8.28 1.86
CA TYR A 141 -0.12 -7.20 1.43
C TYR A 141 1.31 -7.72 1.28
N ILE A 142 1.90 -7.46 0.13
CA ILE A 142 3.26 -7.86 -0.22
C ILE A 142 3.96 -6.75 -0.99
N THR A 143 5.27 -6.67 -0.87
CA THR A 143 6.12 -5.81 -1.69
C THR A 143 7.29 -6.61 -2.24
N TYR A 144 7.86 -6.17 -3.37
CA TYR A 144 8.94 -6.87 -4.03
C TYR A 144 10.23 -6.03 -4.08
N LYS A 145 11.37 -6.72 -4.04
CA LYS A 145 12.68 -6.08 -4.08
C LYS A 145 12.93 -5.32 -5.39
N LYS A 146 12.35 -5.81 -6.50
CA LYS A 146 12.47 -5.19 -7.83
C LYS A 146 11.52 -4.00 -7.98
N ASP A 147 10.36 -4.07 -7.36
CA ASP A 147 9.33 -3.04 -7.39
C ASP A 147 8.77 -2.83 -5.98
N PRO A 148 9.13 -1.72 -5.32
CA PRO A 148 8.71 -1.45 -3.96
C PRO A 148 7.26 -0.95 -3.83
N ALA A 149 6.43 -1.10 -4.84
CA ALA A 149 5.00 -0.83 -4.72
C ALA A 149 4.34 -1.83 -3.76
N LEU A 150 3.21 -1.43 -3.19
CA LEU A 150 2.35 -2.28 -2.38
C LEU A 150 1.43 -3.08 -3.29
N TYR A 151 1.40 -4.39 -3.11
CA TYR A 151 0.54 -5.34 -3.84
C TYR A 151 -0.36 -6.09 -2.88
N ALA A 152 -1.43 -6.71 -3.40
CA ALA A 152 -2.26 -7.66 -2.66
C ALA A 152 -2.58 -8.89 -3.51
N TYR A 153 -2.19 -10.07 -3.00
CA TYR A 153 -2.35 -11.37 -3.66
C TYR A 153 -2.95 -12.44 -2.74
N GLN A 154 -3.51 -13.49 -3.35
CA GLN A 154 -4.00 -14.70 -2.69
C GLN A 154 -2.85 -15.71 -2.47
N LEU A 155 -1.90 -15.36 -1.61
CA LEU A 155 -0.63 -16.09 -1.45
C LEU A 155 -0.77 -17.53 -0.93
N LEU A 156 -1.89 -17.88 -0.30
CA LEU A 156 -2.12 -19.24 0.19
C LEU A 156 -2.28 -20.25 -0.94
N ASP A 157 -2.97 -19.86 -2.01
CA ASP A 157 -3.16 -20.71 -3.18
C ASP A 157 -1.84 -20.84 -3.93
N ASP A 158 -1.13 -19.73 -4.16
CA ASP A 158 0.21 -19.73 -4.76
C ASP A 158 1.21 -20.63 -4.01
N TYR A 159 1.15 -20.62 -2.67
CA TYR A 159 2.00 -21.50 -1.85
C TYR A 159 1.66 -22.98 -2.03
N LYS A 160 0.38 -23.33 -2.07
CA LYS A 160 -0.09 -24.70 -2.27
C LYS A 160 0.21 -25.24 -3.66
N GLU A 161 0.15 -24.38 -4.65
CA GLU A 161 0.46 -24.69 -6.05
C GLU A 161 1.98 -24.74 -6.34
N GLY A 162 2.81 -24.35 -5.37
CA GLY A 162 4.26 -24.28 -5.55
C GLY A 162 4.75 -23.06 -6.32
N ASN A 163 3.89 -22.06 -6.51
CA ASN A 163 4.25 -20.78 -7.15
C ASN A 163 4.86 -19.78 -6.15
N LEU A 164 4.69 -20.02 -4.84
CA LEU A 164 5.28 -19.23 -3.76
C LEU A 164 6.10 -20.13 -2.84
N HIS A 165 7.32 -19.71 -2.53
CA HIS A 165 8.19 -20.38 -1.57
C HIS A 165 8.64 -19.42 -0.48
N MET A 166 8.55 -19.83 0.80
CA MET A 166 9.19 -19.09 1.89
C MET A 166 10.70 -19.24 1.78
N ILE A 167 11.42 -18.14 1.84
CA ILE A 167 12.88 -18.13 1.90
C ILE A 167 13.26 -18.40 3.35
N PRO A 168 14.18 -19.36 3.64
CA PRO A 168 14.69 -19.57 4.98
C PRO A 168 15.17 -18.26 5.59
N ASP A 169 14.87 -18.04 6.87
CA ASP A 169 15.27 -16.83 7.56
C ASP A 169 16.78 -16.65 7.47
N THR A 170 17.21 -15.55 6.87
CA THR A 170 18.47 -14.93 7.27
C THR A 170 18.27 -14.50 8.71
N PRO A 171 19.17 -14.83 9.66
CA PRO A 171 18.98 -14.47 11.06
C PRO A 171 18.56 -13.01 11.15
N PRO A 172 17.55 -12.67 11.97
CA PRO A 172 17.08 -11.30 12.09
C PRO A 172 18.30 -10.43 12.39
N ALA A 173 18.49 -9.40 11.56
CA ALA A 173 19.35 -8.31 11.96
C ALA A 173 18.82 -7.90 13.33
N GLU A 174 19.66 -8.03 14.37
CA GLU A 174 19.35 -7.84 15.78
C GLU A 174 18.21 -6.87 15.98
N GLU A 175 17.16 -7.28 16.70
CA GLU A 175 16.06 -6.41 17.10
C GLU A 175 16.65 -5.17 17.78
N ARG A 176 16.89 -4.16 16.98
CA ARG A 176 17.21 -2.85 17.52
C ARG A 176 15.91 -2.31 18.07
N SER A 177 15.82 -2.37 19.38
CA SER A 177 14.75 -1.83 20.20
C SER A 177 14.20 -0.54 19.59
N GLY A 178 12.87 -0.53 19.40
CA GLY A 178 12.14 0.59 18.84
C GLY A 178 12.36 1.88 19.60
N GLY A 179 13.27 2.68 19.09
CA GLY A 179 13.33 4.10 19.43
C GLY A 179 12.41 4.85 18.49
N ASP A 180 11.44 5.57 19.03
CA ASP A 180 10.63 6.65 18.42
C ASP A 180 10.18 6.49 16.96
N SER A 181 9.69 5.33 16.58
CA SER A 181 9.20 5.10 15.21
C SER A 181 7.89 5.84 14.89
N ASP A 182 7.08 6.16 15.90
CA ASP A 182 5.88 6.98 15.75
C ASP A 182 6.16 8.40 15.22
N VAL A 183 7.38 8.87 15.36
CA VAL A 183 7.80 10.21 14.92
C VAL A 183 7.85 10.35 13.39
N LEU A 184 7.90 9.25 12.63
CA LEU A 184 8.01 9.33 11.17
C LEU A 184 6.67 9.45 10.47
N ILE A 185 5.59 8.93 11.06
CA ILE A 185 4.27 8.96 10.44
C ILE A 185 3.80 10.42 10.29
N GLY A 186 3.29 10.76 9.10
CA GLY A 186 2.88 12.11 8.76
C GLY A 186 3.98 13.03 8.27
N ASN A 187 5.26 12.65 8.42
CA ASN A 187 6.40 13.43 7.95
C ASN A 187 6.64 13.26 6.46
N TRP A 188 7.25 14.30 5.88
CA TRP A 188 7.72 14.27 4.51
C TRP A 188 9.10 13.65 4.43
N VAL A 189 9.31 12.82 3.41
CA VAL A 189 10.60 12.20 3.08
C VAL A 189 11.00 12.53 1.65
N GLN A 190 12.30 12.56 1.40
CA GLN A 190 12.87 12.75 0.09
C GLN A 190 13.56 11.46 -0.34
N TYR A 191 13.19 10.96 -1.50
CA TYR A 191 13.85 9.86 -2.18
C TYR A 191 14.68 10.39 -3.35
N THR A 192 15.96 10.06 -3.40
CA THR A 192 16.84 10.40 -4.52
C THR A 192 17.01 9.17 -5.40
N ARG A 193 16.61 9.27 -6.66
CA ARG A 193 16.79 8.22 -7.66
C ARG A 193 18.24 8.09 -8.08
N LYS A 194 18.55 7.01 -8.84
CA LYS A 194 19.90 6.77 -9.39
C LYS A 194 20.35 7.85 -10.35
N ASP A 195 19.43 8.47 -11.07
CA ASP A 195 19.65 9.58 -12.00
C ASP A 195 19.82 10.95 -11.30
N GLY A 196 19.81 10.97 -9.96
CA GLY A 196 19.89 12.19 -9.14
C GLY A 196 18.57 12.94 -8.96
N SER A 197 17.51 12.55 -9.67
CA SER A 197 16.20 13.17 -9.50
C SER A 197 15.61 12.87 -8.12
N LYS A 198 14.78 13.78 -7.61
CA LYS A 198 14.23 13.72 -6.26
C LYS A 198 12.72 13.56 -6.32
N LYS A 199 12.19 12.59 -5.57
CA LYS A 199 10.77 12.45 -5.27
C LYS A 199 10.50 12.82 -3.81
N PHE A 200 9.39 13.51 -3.57
CA PHE A 200 8.93 13.85 -2.22
C PHE A 200 7.68 13.03 -1.92
N GLY A 201 7.64 12.43 -0.76
CA GLY A 201 6.52 11.61 -0.33
C GLY A 201 6.21 11.82 1.15
N LYS A 202 5.00 11.46 1.54
CA LYS A 202 4.56 11.47 2.92
C LYS A 202 4.54 10.05 3.47
N VAL A 203 5.07 9.84 4.66
CA VAL A 203 4.93 8.59 5.41
C VAL A 203 3.49 8.51 5.89
N VAL A 204 2.73 7.53 5.43
CA VAL A 204 1.28 7.44 5.66
C VAL A 204 0.90 6.31 6.60
N TYR A 205 1.76 5.31 6.75
CA TYR A 205 1.51 4.16 7.62
C TYR A 205 2.83 3.47 8.01
N GLN A 206 2.83 2.81 9.15
CA GLN A 206 3.90 1.91 9.63
C GLN A 206 3.31 0.51 9.78
N VAL A 207 4.03 -0.50 9.30
CA VAL A 207 3.57 -1.89 9.40
C VAL A 207 3.69 -2.36 10.84
N LEU A 208 2.57 -2.79 11.46
CA LEU A 208 2.51 -3.16 12.87
C LEU A 208 3.45 -4.33 13.21
N ASP A 209 3.48 -5.34 12.36
CA ASP A 209 4.30 -6.54 12.56
C ASP A 209 5.77 -6.35 12.14
N ASN A 210 6.12 -5.19 11.56
CA ASN A 210 7.48 -4.82 11.19
C ASN A 210 7.68 -3.31 11.29
N PRO A 211 8.03 -2.79 12.49
CA PRO A 211 8.11 -1.36 12.76
C PRO A 211 9.15 -0.58 11.95
N SER A 212 10.07 -1.26 11.29
CA SER A 212 11.02 -0.62 10.37
C SER A 212 10.46 -0.38 8.97
N VAL A 213 9.28 -0.91 8.66
CA VAL A 213 8.66 -0.85 7.33
C VAL A 213 7.54 0.18 7.31
N PHE A 214 7.58 1.06 6.32
CA PHE A 214 6.66 2.18 6.17
C PHE A 214 6.04 2.24 4.79
N PHE A 215 4.78 2.66 4.74
CA PHE A 215 4.09 3.02 3.50
C PHE A 215 4.32 4.50 3.21
N ILE A 216 4.69 4.79 1.98
CA ILE A 216 4.98 6.14 1.51
C ILE A 216 4.09 6.44 0.30
N LYS A 217 3.41 7.58 0.34
CA LYS A 217 2.66 8.15 -0.76
C LYS A 217 3.47 9.29 -1.36
N PHE A 218 3.99 9.12 -2.56
CA PHE A 218 4.71 10.18 -3.26
C PHE A 218 3.75 11.20 -3.87
N HIS A 219 4.20 12.44 -3.91
CA HIS A 219 3.45 13.53 -4.54
C HIS A 219 3.28 13.25 -6.05
N GLY A 220 2.06 13.44 -6.55
CA GLY A 220 1.72 13.17 -7.95
C GLY A 220 1.62 11.70 -8.35
N ASP A 221 1.91 10.77 -7.46
CA ASP A 221 1.83 9.33 -7.71
C ASP A 221 0.61 8.74 -6.98
N ILE A 222 -0.12 7.84 -7.60
CA ILE A 222 -1.31 7.19 -7.01
C ILE A 222 -0.97 5.89 -6.28
N HIS A 223 0.22 5.32 -6.50
CA HIS A 223 0.66 4.10 -5.84
C HIS A 223 1.08 4.34 -4.39
N ILE A 224 0.96 3.31 -3.59
CA ILE A 224 1.59 3.22 -2.27
C ILE A 224 2.90 2.46 -2.44
N TYR A 225 3.96 2.99 -1.86
CA TYR A 225 5.30 2.38 -1.88
C TYR A 225 5.70 1.93 -0.49
N VAL A 226 6.51 0.88 -0.44
CA VAL A 226 6.96 0.26 0.81
C VAL A 226 8.47 0.42 0.93
N TYR A 227 8.92 0.99 2.05
CA TYR A 227 10.35 1.17 2.32
C TYR A 227 10.69 0.78 3.75
N THR A 228 11.85 0.15 3.90
CA THR A 228 12.47 -0.05 5.22
C THR A 228 13.28 1.21 5.55
N MET A 229 12.97 1.83 6.68
CA MET A 229 13.70 2.97 7.19
C MET A 229 14.36 2.57 8.50
N VAL A 230 15.70 2.68 8.53
CA VAL A 230 16.46 2.53 9.75
C VAL A 230 16.75 3.95 10.24
N PRO A 231 16.37 4.31 11.47
CA PRO A 231 16.77 5.60 12.05
C PRO A 231 18.30 5.68 12.03
N LYS A 232 18.84 6.76 11.47
CA LYS A 232 20.24 7.06 11.68
C LYS A 232 20.38 7.60 13.10
N ILE A 233 21.14 6.89 13.92
CA ILE A 233 21.65 7.35 15.20
C ILE A 233 22.64 8.49 14.94
#